data_c419bef7d67f27731fbc512a199cf275
#
_entry.id   c419bef7d67f27731fbc512a199cf275
#
_cell.length_a   1.000
_cell.length_b   1.000
_cell.length_c   1.000
_cell.angle_alpha   90.00
_cell.angle_beta   90.00
_cell.angle_gamma   90.00
#
_symmetry.space_group_name_H-M   'P 1'
#
loop_
_entity.id
_entity.type
_entity.pdbx_description
1 polymer ?
#
loop_
_entity_poly.entity_id
_entity_poly.type
_entity_poly.pdbx_seq_one_letter_code
_entity_poly.pdbx_strand_id
1 'polypeptide(L)'
;IGIVGRNGAGKTSLFKVLGGAAEPTFGSIVRKGDFGYLPQDPKIPGSRETLSAISHVLSGRQIDEQLTRIEKLRIQMEESSTAANIAKFSKAEDEFAMKGGYAAESEARAIAAGLGLKADRLALPLHVLSGGERRRVELARILFAGSDTLLLDEPTNHLDVDAKTWLLEFLRNYRGGLLVISHDLELLDEAITRVLHLDRPMEDSVGRIVEYRGTYSQYKTARAADEARLAKKAALQSKEIARLQTVVDRFGAKATKAAMAHSV
;
A
#
# COMPACT_ATOMS: atom_id res chain seq x y z
N ILE A 1 -7.18 -1.61 -6.03
CA ILE A 1 -6.11 -1.76 -7.02
C ILE A 1 -4.99 -2.58 -6.41
N GLY A 2 -4.60 -3.70 -7.04
CA GLY A 2 -3.41 -4.47 -6.69
C GLY A 2 -2.21 -4.01 -7.52
N ILE A 3 -1.05 -3.83 -6.88
CA ILE A 3 0.20 -3.52 -7.59
C ILE A 3 1.07 -4.76 -7.59
N VAL A 4 1.37 -5.25 -8.77
CA VAL A 4 2.14 -6.47 -8.98
C VAL A 4 3.34 -6.22 -9.89
N GLY A 5 4.33 -7.10 -9.83
CA GLY A 5 5.55 -7.01 -10.63
C GLY A 5 6.66 -7.82 -9.99
N ARG A 6 7.74 -8.03 -10.73
CA ARG A 6 8.93 -8.77 -10.23
C ARG A 6 9.53 -8.08 -9.00
N ASN A 7 10.31 -8.82 -8.20
CA ASN A 7 11.12 -8.21 -7.15
C ASN A 7 12.10 -7.23 -7.80
N GLY A 8 12.28 -6.05 -7.18
CA GLY A 8 13.07 -4.97 -7.76
C GLY A 8 12.36 -4.11 -8.82
N ALA A 9 11.11 -4.41 -9.23
CA ALA A 9 10.38 -3.60 -10.21
C ALA A 9 10.01 -2.18 -9.73
N GLY A 10 10.21 -1.87 -8.43
CA GLY A 10 9.95 -0.55 -7.88
C GLY A 10 8.58 -0.39 -7.19
N LYS A 11 7.88 -1.50 -6.87
CA LYS A 11 6.57 -1.45 -6.19
C LYS A 11 6.60 -0.63 -4.90
N THR A 12 7.48 -0.99 -3.97
CA THR A 12 7.66 -0.27 -2.69
C THR A 12 8.16 1.16 -2.88
N SER A 13 9.01 1.41 -3.89
CA SER A 13 9.46 2.78 -4.23
C SER A 13 8.30 3.64 -4.69
N LEU A 14 7.42 3.10 -5.53
CA LEU A 14 6.19 3.77 -5.94
C LEU A 14 5.31 4.09 -4.73
N PHE A 15 5.13 3.15 -3.80
CA PHE A 15 4.34 3.37 -2.58
C PHE A 15 4.97 4.42 -1.66
N LYS A 16 6.29 4.45 -1.50
CA LYS A 16 6.98 5.51 -0.73
C LYS A 16 6.70 6.88 -1.32
N VAL A 17 6.76 7.00 -2.64
CA VAL A 17 6.49 8.27 -3.33
C VAL A 17 5.01 8.64 -3.23
N LEU A 18 4.07 7.71 -3.45
CA LEU A 18 2.63 7.96 -3.28
C LEU A 18 2.26 8.29 -1.84
N GLY A 19 2.86 7.61 -0.87
CA GLY A 19 2.67 7.81 0.57
C GLY A 19 3.42 9.02 1.16
N GLY A 20 4.16 9.79 0.35
CA GLY A 20 4.88 10.97 0.82
C GLY A 20 6.14 10.68 1.61
N ALA A 21 6.62 9.43 1.64
CA ALA A 21 7.85 9.04 2.31
C ALA A 21 9.10 9.23 1.43
N ALA A 22 8.93 9.56 0.15
CA ALA A 22 9.99 9.89 -0.79
C ALA A 22 9.47 10.87 -1.85
N GLU A 23 10.39 11.67 -2.41
CA GLU A 23 10.07 12.57 -3.53
C GLU A 23 10.19 11.85 -4.87
N PRO A 24 9.37 12.21 -5.88
CA PRO A 24 9.52 11.68 -7.22
C PRO A 24 10.79 12.24 -7.89
N THR A 25 11.52 11.40 -8.60
CA THR A 25 12.70 11.86 -9.38
C THR A 25 12.29 12.81 -10.51
N PHE A 26 11.14 12.57 -11.12
CA PHE A 26 10.55 13.41 -12.17
C PHE A 26 9.04 13.46 -12.02
N GLY A 27 8.45 14.58 -12.46
CA GLY A 27 7.01 14.80 -12.40
C GLY A 27 6.54 15.33 -11.05
N SER A 28 5.23 15.29 -10.83
CA SER A 28 4.58 15.74 -9.61
C SER A 28 3.45 14.80 -9.20
N ILE A 29 3.16 14.77 -7.91
CA ILE A 29 2.06 13.99 -7.34
C ILE A 29 1.08 14.95 -6.67
N VAL A 30 -0.18 14.86 -7.06
CA VAL A 30 -1.28 15.57 -6.42
C VAL A 30 -2.06 14.57 -5.58
N ARG A 31 -2.10 14.77 -4.26
CA ARG A 31 -2.91 13.99 -3.33
C ARG A 31 -4.16 14.77 -2.99
N LYS A 32 -5.33 14.13 -3.10
CA LYS A 32 -6.61 14.71 -2.69
C LYS A 32 -7.23 13.83 -1.61
N GLY A 33 -7.73 14.45 -0.54
CA GLY A 33 -8.27 13.74 0.61
C GLY A 33 -7.19 13.17 1.53
N ASP A 34 -7.65 12.44 2.54
CA ASP A 34 -6.78 11.81 3.51
C ASP A 34 -6.35 10.41 3.04
N PHE A 35 -5.12 10.04 3.36
CA PHE A 35 -4.62 8.71 3.02
C PHE A 35 -3.90 8.07 4.20
N GLY A 36 -4.12 6.76 4.35
CA GLY A 36 -3.40 5.89 5.28
C GLY A 36 -2.31 5.13 4.53
N TYR A 37 -1.07 5.21 4.99
CA TYR A 37 0.05 4.50 4.39
C TYR A 37 0.69 3.52 5.37
N LEU A 38 0.65 2.23 5.05
CA LEU A 38 1.39 1.17 5.75
C LEU A 38 2.60 0.79 4.90
N PRO A 39 3.83 1.20 5.27
CA PRO A 39 5.03 0.72 4.61
C PRO A 39 5.35 -0.73 5.00
N GLN A 40 6.20 -1.39 4.20
CA GLN A 40 6.66 -2.76 4.48
C GLN A 40 7.30 -2.90 5.86
N ASP A 41 8.05 -1.89 6.31
CA ASP A 41 8.65 -1.80 7.65
C ASP A 41 8.28 -0.47 8.29
N PRO A 42 7.18 -0.42 9.07
CA PRO A 42 6.73 0.81 9.71
C PRO A 42 7.67 1.19 10.85
N LYS A 43 8.25 2.38 10.73
CA LYS A 43 9.04 2.98 11.82
C LYS A 43 8.15 3.87 12.66
N ILE A 44 7.97 3.49 13.92
CA ILE A 44 7.28 4.32 14.89
C ILE A 44 8.28 5.38 15.40
N PRO A 45 7.92 6.69 15.38
CA PRO A 45 8.80 7.73 15.90
C PRO A 45 9.14 7.48 17.37
N GLY A 46 10.39 7.67 17.77
CA GLY A 46 10.86 7.42 19.15
C GLY A 46 10.07 8.20 20.21
N SER A 47 9.55 9.37 19.89
CA SER A 47 8.64 10.15 20.75
C SER A 47 7.32 9.43 21.09
N ARG A 48 6.93 8.42 20.33
CA ARG A 48 5.71 7.62 20.54
C ARG A 48 5.98 6.23 21.12
N GLU A 49 7.22 5.80 21.24
CA GLU A 49 7.57 4.46 21.74
C GLU A 49 7.10 4.19 23.18
N THR A 50 6.95 5.22 23.99
CA THR A 50 6.46 5.14 25.38
C THR A 50 4.94 5.17 25.49
N LEU A 51 4.22 5.50 24.40
CA LEU A 51 2.76 5.47 24.37
C LEU A 51 2.26 4.03 24.45
N SER A 52 1.09 3.84 25.09
CA SER A 52 0.41 2.55 25.02
C SER A 52 -0.04 2.25 23.59
N ALA A 53 -0.12 0.96 23.24
CA ALA A 53 -0.56 0.56 21.91
C ALA A 53 -1.96 1.09 21.56
N ILE A 54 -2.89 1.11 22.53
CA ILE A 54 -4.22 1.67 22.29
C ILE A 54 -4.19 3.18 22.03
N SER A 55 -3.37 3.95 22.79
CA SER A 55 -3.20 5.38 22.54
C SER A 55 -2.62 5.64 21.14
N HIS A 56 -1.69 4.79 20.69
CA HIS A 56 -1.15 4.88 19.34
C HIS A 56 -2.22 4.59 18.28
N VAL A 57 -3.11 3.61 18.47
CA VAL A 57 -4.23 3.37 17.54
C VAL A 57 -5.15 4.59 17.51
N LEU A 58 -5.52 5.13 18.66
CA LEU A 58 -6.40 6.31 18.79
C LEU A 58 -5.81 7.57 18.13
N SER A 59 -4.48 7.67 18.03
CA SER A 59 -3.82 8.78 17.32
C SER A 59 -4.15 8.84 15.83
N GLY A 60 -4.67 7.77 15.22
CA GLY A 60 -5.14 7.76 13.85
C GLY A 60 -6.21 8.83 13.54
N ARG A 61 -7.04 9.16 14.54
CA ARG A 61 -8.05 10.25 14.47
C ARG A 61 -7.73 11.39 15.44
N GLN A 62 -6.51 11.48 15.98
CA GLN A 62 -6.10 12.47 16.99
C GLN A 62 -6.95 12.41 18.30
N ILE A 63 -7.53 11.26 18.60
CA ILE A 63 -8.36 11.06 19.80
C ILE A 63 -7.50 11.08 21.06
N ASP A 64 -6.29 10.56 21.01
CA ASP A 64 -5.30 10.58 22.10
C ASP A 64 -4.94 12.02 22.53
N GLU A 65 -4.74 12.93 21.57
CA GLU A 65 -4.47 14.34 21.84
C GLU A 65 -5.68 15.05 22.45
N GLN A 66 -6.89 14.72 21.95
CA GLN A 66 -8.13 15.27 22.48
C GLN A 66 -8.40 14.82 23.91
N LEU A 67 -8.20 13.53 24.22
CA LEU A 67 -8.31 13.01 25.59
C LEU A 67 -7.32 13.71 26.53
N THR A 68 -6.08 13.88 26.08
CA THR A 68 -5.06 14.60 26.87
C THR A 68 -5.46 16.07 27.10
N ARG A 69 -6.06 16.72 26.10
CA ARG A 69 -6.54 18.10 26.19
C ARG A 69 -7.72 18.21 27.17
N ILE A 70 -8.70 17.31 27.06
CA ILE A 70 -9.86 17.27 27.96
C ILE A 70 -9.41 17.09 29.41
N GLU A 71 -8.51 16.13 29.65
CA GLU A 71 -7.99 15.88 31.00
C GLU A 71 -7.28 17.09 31.59
N LYS A 72 -6.45 17.80 30.80
CA LYS A 72 -5.82 19.06 31.26
C LYS A 72 -6.86 20.14 31.59
N LEU A 73 -7.89 20.28 30.75
CA LEU A 73 -8.96 21.25 30.97
C LEU A 73 -9.82 20.88 32.17
N ARG A 74 -10.03 19.60 32.43
CA ARG A 74 -10.72 19.10 33.64
C ARG A 74 -9.97 19.49 34.90
N ILE A 75 -8.65 19.24 34.94
CA ILE A 75 -7.81 19.62 36.08
C ILE A 75 -7.86 21.14 36.30
N GLN A 76 -7.72 21.94 35.24
CA GLN A 76 -7.79 23.41 35.35
C GLN A 76 -9.16 23.90 35.82
N MET A 77 -10.24 23.23 35.46
CA MET A 77 -11.58 23.54 35.94
C MET A 77 -11.76 23.16 37.43
N GLU A 78 -11.18 22.05 37.87
CA GLU A 78 -11.18 21.62 39.27
C GLU A 78 -10.38 22.57 40.15
N GLU A 79 -9.21 23.06 39.70
CA GLU A 79 -8.38 24.03 40.43
C GLU A 79 -9.01 25.44 40.47
N SER A 80 -9.72 25.81 39.40
CA SER A 80 -10.35 27.13 39.26
C SER A 80 -11.62 27.06 38.45
N SER A 81 -12.77 26.96 39.13
CA SER A 81 -14.11 26.84 38.51
C SER A 81 -14.63 28.17 37.96
N THR A 82 -13.87 28.83 37.09
CA THR A 82 -14.33 30.03 36.40
C THR A 82 -15.24 29.70 35.22
N ALA A 83 -16.18 30.59 34.90
CA ALA A 83 -17.04 30.43 33.73
C ALA A 83 -16.25 30.19 32.43
N ALA A 84 -15.05 30.81 32.31
CA ALA A 84 -14.15 30.62 31.16
C ALA A 84 -13.57 29.20 31.09
N ASN A 85 -13.17 28.61 32.21
CA ASN A 85 -12.61 27.25 32.25
C ASN A 85 -13.70 26.20 32.00
N ILE A 86 -14.89 26.41 32.57
CA ILE A 86 -16.05 25.56 32.29
C ILE A 86 -16.42 25.57 30.78
N ALA A 87 -16.48 26.75 30.16
CA ALA A 87 -16.76 26.87 28.73
C ALA A 87 -15.72 26.20 27.86
N LYS A 88 -14.42 26.29 28.19
CA LYS A 88 -13.34 25.61 27.45
C LYS A 88 -13.45 24.09 27.56
N PHE A 89 -13.73 23.58 28.75
CA PHE A 89 -13.91 22.15 28.97
C PHE A 89 -15.12 21.61 28.23
N SER A 90 -16.29 22.25 28.35
CA SER A 90 -17.53 21.86 27.65
C SER A 90 -17.32 21.85 26.11
N LYS A 91 -16.68 22.89 25.57
CA LYS A 91 -16.36 22.94 24.15
C LYS A 91 -15.46 21.79 23.69
N ALA A 92 -14.45 21.43 24.51
CA ALA A 92 -13.56 20.33 24.18
C ALA A 92 -14.28 18.97 24.23
N GLU A 93 -15.21 18.78 25.18
CA GLU A 93 -16.06 17.59 25.24
C GLU A 93 -17.02 17.49 24.05
N ASP A 94 -17.65 18.62 23.65
CA ASP A 94 -18.51 18.65 22.47
C ASP A 94 -17.74 18.29 21.18
N GLU A 95 -16.54 18.85 21.00
CA GLU A 95 -15.65 18.53 19.88
C GLU A 95 -15.28 17.03 19.87
N PHE A 96 -15.00 16.45 21.04
CA PHE A 96 -14.68 15.04 21.20
C PHE A 96 -15.89 14.15 20.90
N ALA A 97 -17.07 14.50 21.41
CA ALA A 97 -18.31 13.77 21.15
C ALA A 97 -18.66 13.77 19.66
N MET A 98 -18.56 14.94 18.96
CA MET A 98 -18.81 15.06 17.53
C MET A 98 -17.89 14.18 16.68
N LYS A 99 -16.65 13.97 17.12
CA LYS A 99 -15.70 13.06 16.45
C LYS A 99 -15.89 11.58 16.82
N GLY A 100 -16.95 11.25 17.55
CA GLY A 100 -17.22 9.87 17.98
C GLY A 100 -16.28 9.38 19.07
N GLY A 101 -15.67 10.30 19.84
CA GLY A 101 -14.60 10.00 20.81
C GLY A 101 -15.00 8.97 21.87
N TYR A 102 -16.25 8.97 22.34
CA TYR A 102 -16.74 7.98 23.30
C TYR A 102 -16.81 6.54 22.74
N ALA A 103 -17.06 6.37 21.43
CA ALA A 103 -17.06 5.08 20.77
C ALA A 103 -15.67 4.68 20.22
N ALA A 104 -14.76 5.65 20.13
CA ALA A 104 -13.46 5.50 19.46
C ALA A 104 -12.60 4.39 20.07
N GLU A 105 -12.56 4.30 21.40
CA GLU A 105 -11.77 3.27 22.09
C GLU A 105 -12.32 1.86 21.82
N SER A 106 -13.65 1.71 21.84
CA SER A 106 -14.29 0.43 21.54
C SER A 106 -14.03 0.01 20.10
N GLU A 107 -14.13 0.94 19.14
CA GLU A 107 -13.81 0.70 17.72
C GLU A 107 -12.33 0.35 17.53
N ALA A 108 -11.42 1.10 18.15
CA ALA A 108 -9.99 0.83 18.09
C ALA A 108 -9.63 -0.56 18.64
N ARG A 109 -10.25 -0.94 19.77
CA ARG A 109 -10.10 -2.27 20.38
C ARG A 109 -10.66 -3.38 19.48
N ALA A 110 -11.81 -3.16 18.85
CA ALA A 110 -12.40 -4.13 17.92
C ALA A 110 -11.50 -4.36 16.69
N ILE A 111 -10.97 -3.28 16.10
CA ILE A 111 -10.02 -3.38 14.97
C ILE A 111 -8.74 -4.12 15.40
N ALA A 112 -8.18 -3.75 16.55
CA ALA A 112 -6.98 -4.39 17.07
C ALA A 112 -7.20 -5.89 17.36
N ALA A 113 -8.33 -6.25 17.95
CA ALA A 113 -8.71 -7.64 18.22
C ALA A 113 -8.88 -8.44 16.91
N GLY A 114 -9.52 -7.84 15.89
CA GLY A 114 -9.63 -8.43 14.57
C GLY A 114 -8.26 -8.72 13.92
N LEU A 115 -7.26 -7.89 14.20
CA LEU A 115 -5.87 -8.13 13.78
C LEU A 115 -5.09 -9.06 14.71
N GLY A 116 -5.74 -9.77 15.63
CA GLY A 116 -5.12 -10.74 16.54
C GLY A 116 -4.30 -10.11 17.67
N LEU A 117 -4.54 -8.83 18.00
CA LEU A 117 -3.92 -8.19 19.18
C LEU A 117 -4.76 -8.44 20.43
N LYS A 118 -4.18 -9.08 21.43
CA LYS A 118 -4.86 -9.34 22.71
C LYS A 118 -5.05 -8.05 23.51
N ALA A 119 -6.10 -8.00 24.32
CA ALA A 119 -6.46 -6.81 25.10
C ALA A 119 -5.36 -6.38 26.09
N ASP A 120 -4.66 -7.32 26.71
CA ASP A 120 -3.53 -7.06 27.62
C ASP A 120 -2.36 -6.40 26.90
N ARG A 121 -2.11 -6.74 25.63
CA ARG A 121 -1.05 -6.16 24.81
C ARG A 121 -1.31 -4.70 24.46
N LEU A 122 -2.60 -4.32 24.32
CA LEU A 122 -2.98 -2.94 24.00
C LEU A 122 -2.69 -1.93 25.10
N ALA A 123 -2.59 -2.37 26.34
CA ALA A 123 -2.21 -1.52 27.47
C ALA A 123 -0.70 -1.25 27.56
N LEU A 124 0.11 -2.06 26.90
CA LEU A 124 1.57 -1.99 26.99
C LEU A 124 2.14 -0.87 26.10
N PRO A 125 3.29 -0.27 26.51
CA PRO A 125 4.04 0.65 25.69
C PRO A 125 4.55 -0.02 24.40
N LEU A 126 4.64 0.72 23.30
CA LEU A 126 5.03 0.20 21.99
C LEU A 126 6.41 -0.45 21.98
N HIS A 127 7.37 0.07 22.76
CA HIS A 127 8.73 -0.48 22.82
C HIS A 127 8.78 -1.89 23.44
N VAL A 128 7.78 -2.28 24.23
CA VAL A 128 7.68 -3.62 24.85
C VAL A 128 7.12 -4.67 23.87
N LEU A 129 6.45 -4.22 22.82
CA LEU A 129 5.83 -5.10 21.84
C LEU A 129 6.86 -5.69 20.87
N SER A 130 6.61 -6.92 20.42
CA SER A 130 7.39 -7.53 19.32
C SER A 130 7.22 -6.76 18.01
N GLY A 131 8.13 -6.97 17.06
CA GLY A 131 8.06 -6.33 15.74
C GLY A 131 6.73 -6.60 15.01
N GLY A 132 6.25 -7.85 15.08
CA GLY A 132 4.96 -8.24 14.49
C GLY A 132 3.77 -7.57 15.18
N GLU A 133 3.79 -7.45 16.51
CA GLU A 133 2.74 -6.72 17.25
C GLU A 133 2.75 -5.23 16.92
N ARG A 134 3.93 -4.59 16.90
CA ARG A 134 4.04 -3.18 16.50
C ARG A 134 3.50 -2.92 15.10
N ARG A 135 3.78 -3.82 14.16
CA ARG A 135 3.24 -3.73 12.79
C ARG A 135 1.71 -3.85 12.77
N ARG A 136 1.14 -4.78 13.55
CA ARG A 136 -0.33 -4.92 13.68
C ARG A 136 -0.97 -3.71 14.35
N VAL A 137 -0.33 -3.12 15.35
CA VAL A 137 -0.78 -1.87 15.99
C VAL A 137 -0.76 -0.71 15.00
N GLU A 138 0.27 -0.60 14.17
CA GLU A 138 0.34 0.43 13.12
C GLU A 138 -0.73 0.22 12.04
N LEU A 139 -0.96 -1.02 11.61
CA LEU A 139 -2.07 -1.34 10.71
C LEU A 139 -3.42 -0.96 11.36
N ALA A 140 -3.64 -1.31 12.63
CA ALA A 140 -4.86 -0.93 13.36
C ALA A 140 -5.05 0.59 13.37
N ARG A 141 -4.00 1.37 13.62
CA ARG A 141 -4.02 2.83 13.60
C ARG A 141 -4.47 3.38 12.24
N ILE A 142 -3.93 2.82 11.16
CA ILE A 142 -4.23 3.24 9.79
C ILE A 142 -5.68 2.89 9.42
N LEU A 143 -6.15 1.68 9.78
CA LEU A 143 -7.54 1.29 9.53
C LEU A 143 -8.52 2.10 10.37
N PHE A 144 -8.17 2.36 11.64
CA PHE A 144 -8.97 3.20 12.54
C PHE A 144 -9.07 4.65 12.05
N ALA A 145 -8.04 5.19 11.39
CA ALA A 145 -8.07 6.54 10.84
C ALA A 145 -9.25 6.78 9.88
N GLY A 146 -9.69 5.76 9.16
CA GLY A 146 -10.83 5.86 8.23
C GLY A 146 -10.54 6.77 7.03
N SER A 147 -9.30 6.81 6.55
CA SER A 147 -8.83 7.69 5.47
C SER A 147 -9.56 7.44 4.15
N ASP A 148 -9.63 8.41 3.25
CA ASP A 148 -10.25 8.27 1.92
C ASP A 148 -9.54 7.23 1.04
N THR A 149 -8.24 7.03 1.25
CA THR A 149 -7.44 6.06 0.48
C THR A 149 -6.45 5.32 1.39
N LEU A 150 -6.37 4.01 1.22
CA LEU A 150 -5.38 3.14 1.87
C LEU A 150 -4.29 2.71 0.89
N LEU A 151 -3.04 2.86 1.31
CA LEU A 151 -1.84 2.36 0.64
C LEU A 151 -1.21 1.31 1.56
N LEU A 152 -1.34 0.02 1.23
CA LEU A 152 -0.92 -1.07 2.10
C LEU A 152 0.18 -1.91 1.43
N ASP A 153 1.41 -1.86 1.99
CA ASP A 153 2.55 -2.67 1.52
C ASP A 153 2.69 -3.93 2.38
N GLU A 154 2.33 -5.09 1.79
CA GLU A 154 2.32 -6.40 2.43
C GLU A 154 1.54 -6.45 3.76
N PRO A 155 0.25 -6.07 3.78
CA PRO A 155 -0.51 -5.93 5.04
C PRO A 155 -0.77 -7.26 5.75
N THR A 156 -0.71 -8.39 5.04
CA THR A 156 -0.94 -9.74 5.58
C THR A 156 0.28 -10.34 6.27
N ASN A 157 1.46 -9.71 6.15
CA ASN A 157 2.66 -10.20 6.83
C ASN A 157 2.50 -10.16 8.35
N HIS A 158 2.88 -11.25 9.02
CA HIS A 158 2.77 -11.46 10.46
C HIS A 158 1.33 -11.56 11.00
N LEU A 159 0.34 -11.78 10.13
CA LEU A 159 -1.02 -12.12 10.52
C LEU A 159 -1.19 -13.65 10.50
N ASP A 160 -1.91 -14.17 11.48
CA ASP A 160 -2.43 -15.54 11.44
C ASP A 160 -3.65 -15.63 10.51
N VAL A 161 -4.20 -16.82 10.35
CA VAL A 161 -5.31 -17.09 9.42
C VAL A 161 -6.55 -16.27 9.79
N ASP A 162 -6.89 -16.20 11.08
CA ASP A 162 -8.09 -15.51 11.55
C ASP A 162 -7.97 -13.98 11.32
N ALA A 163 -6.81 -13.41 11.65
CA ALA A 163 -6.54 -11.99 11.42
C ALA A 163 -6.50 -11.62 9.92
N LYS A 164 -6.02 -12.53 9.06
CA LYS A 164 -6.07 -12.35 7.60
C LYS A 164 -7.52 -12.34 7.10
N THR A 165 -8.31 -13.31 7.51
CA THR A 165 -9.73 -13.41 7.14
C THR A 165 -10.48 -12.14 7.56
N TRP A 166 -10.26 -11.68 8.80
CA TRP A 166 -10.85 -10.45 9.29
C TRP A 166 -10.41 -9.22 8.48
N LEU A 167 -9.11 -9.10 8.18
CA LEU A 167 -8.58 -7.98 7.38
C LEU A 167 -9.20 -7.97 5.99
N LEU A 168 -9.32 -9.13 5.37
CA LEU A 168 -9.91 -9.29 4.05
C LEU A 168 -11.37 -8.84 4.03
N GLU A 169 -12.17 -9.25 5.03
CA GLU A 169 -13.55 -8.80 5.19
C GLU A 169 -13.64 -7.28 5.41
N PHE A 170 -12.76 -6.73 6.24
CA PHE A 170 -12.66 -5.28 6.45
C PHE A 170 -12.38 -4.54 5.13
N LEU A 171 -11.39 -4.99 4.34
CA LEU A 171 -10.99 -4.34 3.08
C LEU A 171 -12.06 -4.48 1.99
N ARG A 172 -12.82 -5.57 1.95
CA ARG A 172 -13.97 -5.74 1.04
C ARG A 172 -15.08 -4.74 1.31
N ASN A 173 -15.31 -4.43 2.58
CA ASN A 173 -16.33 -3.47 3.02
C ASN A 173 -15.82 -2.02 3.05
N TYR A 174 -14.52 -1.80 2.79
CA TYR A 174 -13.93 -0.48 2.80
C TYR A 174 -14.45 0.38 1.66
N ARG A 175 -15.00 1.55 1.98
CA ARG A 175 -15.64 2.45 1.00
C ARG A 175 -14.66 3.37 0.28
N GLY A 176 -13.46 3.52 0.80
CA GLY A 176 -12.41 4.37 0.24
C GLY A 176 -11.63 3.70 -0.90
N GLY A 177 -10.64 4.39 -1.42
CA GLY A 177 -9.68 3.85 -2.36
C GLY A 177 -8.74 2.86 -1.68
N LEU A 178 -8.44 1.74 -2.33
CA LEU A 178 -7.45 0.76 -1.85
C LEU A 178 -6.38 0.54 -2.91
N LEU A 179 -5.13 0.78 -2.55
CA LEU A 179 -3.95 0.33 -3.28
C LEU A 179 -3.18 -0.64 -2.39
N VAL A 180 -2.90 -1.83 -2.91
CA VAL A 180 -2.22 -2.87 -2.13
C VAL A 180 -1.11 -3.54 -2.93
N ILE A 181 0.02 -3.75 -2.27
CA ILE A 181 1.07 -4.68 -2.70
C ILE A 181 0.94 -5.89 -1.79
N SER A 182 0.77 -7.08 -2.34
CA SER A 182 0.73 -8.31 -1.56
C SER A 182 1.20 -9.52 -2.37
N HIS A 183 1.72 -10.51 -1.67
CA HIS A 183 1.95 -11.86 -2.18
C HIS A 183 0.79 -12.81 -1.80
N ASP A 184 -0.16 -12.35 -1.01
CA ASP A 184 -1.34 -13.10 -0.62
C ASP A 184 -2.36 -13.07 -1.77
N LEU A 185 -2.57 -14.24 -2.39
CA LEU A 185 -3.40 -14.37 -3.59
C LEU A 185 -4.88 -14.18 -3.28
N GLU A 186 -5.33 -14.65 -2.11
CA GLU A 186 -6.70 -14.52 -1.67
C GLU A 186 -7.07 -13.03 -1.49
N LEU A 187 -6.21 -12.27 -0.82
CA LEU A 187 -6.39 -10.82 -0.69
C LEU A 187 -6.43 -10.13 -2.05
N LEU A 188 -5.55 -10.51 -2.98
CA LEU A 188 -5.54 -9.93 -4.32
C LEU A 188 -6.75 -10.34 -5.16
N ASP A 189 -7.33 -11.51 -4.95
CA ASP A 189 -8.52 -11.91 -5.70
C ASP A 189 -9.82 -11.33 -5.14
N GLU A 190 -9.91 -11.14 -3.82
CA GLU A 190 -11.14 -10.72 -3.19
C GLU A 190 -11.27 -9.21 -2.93
N ALA A 191 -10.15 -8.53 -2.65
CA ALA A 191 -10.18 -7.12 -2.26
C ALA A 191 -9.90 -6.14 -3.42
N ILE A 192 -9.48 -6.61 -4.60
CA ILE A 192 -9.14 -5.72 -5.70
C ILE A 192 -10.03 -5.92 -6.93
N THR A 193 -10.18 -4.85 -7.71
CA THR A 193 -10.94 -4.83 -8.97
C THR A 193 -10.09 -4.45 -10.18
N ARG A 194 -8.83 -4.11 -9.96
CA ARG A 194 -7.84 -3.76 -10.98
C ARG A 194 -6.45 -4.14 -10.54
N VAL A 195 -5.59 -4.48 -11.50
CA VAL A 195 -4.17 -4.78 -11.29
C VAL A 195 -3.33 -3.80 -12.10
N LEU A 196 -2.38 -3.15 -11.45
CA LEU A 196 -1.31 -2.40 -12.11
C LEU A 196 -0.06 -3.27 -12.09
N HIS A 197 0.33 -3.73 -13.27
CA HIS A 197 1.56 -4.50 -13.44
C HIS A 197 2.72 -3.56 -13.74
N LEU A 198 3.70 -3.54 -12.83
CA LEU A 198 4.99 -2.87 -13.06
C LEU A 198 5.88 -3.83 -13.85
N ASP A 199 5.99 -3.56 -15.15
CA ASP A 199 6.82 -4.33 -16.09
C ASP A 199 8.15 -3.61 -16.28
N ARG A 200 9.22 -4.18 -15.72
CA ARG A 200 10.61 -3.72 -15.90
C ARG A 200 11.45 -4.89 -16.36
N PRO A 201 11.65 -5.05 -17.69
CA PRO A 201 12.30 -6.22 -18.26
C PRO A 201 13.76 -6.41 -17.82
N MET A 202 14.49 -5.30 -17.63
CA MET A 202 15.91 -5.28 -17.17
C MET A 202 16.09 -4.16 -16.14
N GLU A 203 17.10 -4.27 -15.29
CA GLU A 203 17.36 -3.25 -14.24
C GLU A 203 17.56 -1.84 -14.80
N ASP A 204 18.19 -1.70 -15.96
CA ASP A 204 18.46 -0.42 -16.62
C ASP A 204 17.37 0.02 -17.61
N SER A 205 16.30 -0.78 -17.76
CA SER A 205 15.22 -0.43 -18.67
C SER A 205 14.22 0.53 -18.04
N VAL A 206 13.63 1.39 -18.87
CA VAL A 206 12.49 2.20 -18.49
C VAL A 206 11.31 1.26 -18.21
N GLY A 207 10.88 1.21 -16.94
CA GLY A 207 9.71 0.43 -16.55
C GLY A 207 8.43 1.04 -17.15
N ARG A 208 7.45 0.19 -17.42
CA ARG A 208 6.11 0.61 -17.82
C ARG A 208 5.08 0.04 -16.87
N ILE A 209 3.96 0.74 -16.73
CA ILE A 209 2.80 0.27 -15.98
C ILE A 209 1.75 -0.19 -16.98
N VAL A 210 1.30 -1.44 -16.81
CA VAL A 210 0.21 -2.00 -17.63
C VAL A 210 -0.98 -2.25 -16.70
N GLU A 211 -2.12 -1.68 -17.04
CA GLU A 211 -3.36 -1.85 -16.29
C GLU A 211 -4.15 -3.05 -16.83
N TYR A 212 -4.60 -3.90 -15.91
CA TYR A 212 -5.55 -4.98 -16.17
C TYR A 212 -6.79 -4.78 -15.28
N ARG A 213 -7.97 -4.88 -15.88
CA ARG A 213 -9.24 -4.86 -15.15
C ARG A 213 -9.59 -6.26 -14.65
N GLY A 214 -10.10 -6.34 -13.44
CA GLY A 214 -10.51 -7.59 -12.81
C GLY A 214 -9.64 -7.98 -11.62
N THR A 215 -9.82 -9.22 -11.17
CA THR A 215 -9.10 -9.81 -10.05
C THR A 215 -7.68 -10.25 -10.44
N TYR A 216 -6.90 -10.68 -9.48
CA TYR A 216 -5.53 -11.17 -9.77
C TYR A 216 -5.53 -12.44 -10.63
N SER A 217 -6.48 -13.36 -10.42
CA SER A 217 -6.63 -14.56 -11.24
C SER A 217 -6.97 -14.23 -12.70
N GLN A 218 -7.85 -13.25 -12.93
CA GLN A 218 -8.16 -12.75 -14.27
C GLN A 218 -6.95 -12.09 -14.93
N TYR A 219 -6.20 -11.28 -14.18
CA TYR A 219 -4.93 -10.71 -14.63
C TYR A 219 -3.94 -11.80 -15.07
N LYS A 220 -3.73 -12.87 -14.26
CA LYS A 220 -2.82 -13.97 -14.64
C LYS A 220 -3.19 -14.59 -15.99
N THR A 221 -4.48 -14.85 -16.19
CA THR A 221 -4.99 -15.41 -17.44
C THR A 221 -4.77 -14.47 -18.63
N ALA A 222 -5.12 -13.20 -18.47
CA ALA A 222 -4.93 -12.18 -19.51
C ALA A 222 -3.44 -12.00 -19.85
N ARG A 223 -2.57 -11.95 -18.84
CA ARG A 223 -1.13 -11.83 -19.04
C ARG A 223 -0.54 -13.03 -19.78
N ALA A 224 -0.92 -14.25 -19.41
CA ALA A 224 -0.46 -15.45 -20.11
C ALA A 224 -0.86 -15.46 -21.59
N ALA A 225 -2.07 -14.99 -21.90
CA ALA A 225 -2.53 -14.83 -23.29
C ALA A 225 -1.72 -13.76 -24.05
N ASP A 226 -1.42 -12.63 -23.41
CA ASP A 226 -0.59 -11.57 -24.00
C ASP A 226 0.84 -12.03 -24.27
N GLU A 227 1.46 -12.73 -23.31
CA GLU A 227 2.80 -13.30 -23.46
C GLU A 227 2.85 -14.33 -24.60
N ALA A 228 1.86 -15.21 -24.71
CA ALA A 228 1.74 -16.17 -25.81
C ALA A 228 1.58 -15.48 -27.17
N ARG A 229 0.79 -14.39 -27.23
CA ARG A 229 0.60 -13.59 -28.45
C ARG A 229 1.91 -12.90 -28.86
N LEU A 230 2.64 -12.32 -27.90
CA LEU A 230 3.93 -11.66 -28.15
C LEU A 230 4.99 -12.68 -28.60
N ALA A 231 5.04 -13.85 -27.98
CA ALA A 231 5.96 -14.93 -28.39
C ALA A 231 5.69 -15.40 -29.82
N LYS A 232 4.43 -15.58 -30.21
CA LYS A 232 4.05 -15.90 -31.59
C LYS A 232 4.48 -14.81 -32.58
N LYS A 233 4.25 -13.54 -32.22
CA LYS A 233 4.66 -12.39 -33.06
C LYS A 233 6.18 -12.33 -33.24
N ALA A 234 6.93 -12.51 -32.15
CA ALA A 234 8.39 -12.54 -32.16
C ALA A 234 8.91 -13.70 -33.04
N ALA A 235 8.33 -14.90 -32.93
CA ALA A 235 8.71 -16.05 -33.75
C ALA A 235 8.44 -15.81 -35.25
N LEU A 236 7.32 -15.16 -35.61
CA LEU A 236 7.03 -14.77 -36.97
C LEU A 236 8.02 -13.74 -37.49
N GLN A 237 8.34 -12.72 -36.73
CA GLN A 237 9.34 -11.70 -37.08
C GLN A 237 10.73 -12.33 -37.25
N SER A 238 11.16 -13.23 -36.37
CA SER A 238 12.43 -13.92 -36.47
C SER A 238 12.50 -14.77 -37.76
N LYS A 239 11.42 -15.47 -38.13
CA LYS A 239 11.35 -16.21 -39.40
C LYS A 239 11.48 -15.30 -40.62
N GLU A 240 10.83 -14.15 -40.64
CA GLU A 240 10.89 -13.21 -41.74
C GLU A 240 12.27 -12.55 -41.83
N ILE A 241 12.90 -12.19 -40.70
CA ILE A 241 14.28 -11.71 -40.67
C ILE A 241 15.23 -12.75 -41.27
N ALA A 242 15.14 -14.02 -40.84
CA ALA A 242 15.97 -15.10 -41.38
C ALA A 242 15.76 -15.30 -42.87
N ARG A 243 14.52 -15.23 -43.36
CA ARG A 243 14.19 -15.28 -44.78
C ARG A 243 14.84 -14.13 -45.56
N LEU A 244 14.69 -12.90 -45.06
CA LEU A 244 15.28 -11.72 -45.71
C LEU A 244 16.82 -11.80 -45.71
N GLN A 245 17.42 -12.26 -44.60
CA GLN A 245 18.86 -12.48 -44.49
C GLN A 245 19.36 -13.45 -45.59
N THR A 246 18.66 -14.59 -45.74
CA THR A 246 18.99 -15.57 -46.81
C THR A 246 18.90 -14.95 -48.21
N VAL A 247 17.94 -14.06 -48.44
CA VAL A 247 17.82 -13.34 -49.71
C VAL A 247 18.99 -12.38 -49.92
N VAL A 248 19.36 -11.60 -48.90
CA VAL A 248 20.49 -10.67 -48.95
C VAL A 248 21.80 -11.43 -49.23
N ASP A 249 22.06 -12.54 -48.50
CA ASP A 249 23.25 -13.36 -48.68
C ASP A 249 23.33 -13.93 -50.11
N ARG A 250 22.20 -14.37 -50.68
CA ARG A 250 22.11 -14.89 -52.06
C ARG A 250 22.43 -13.80 -53.10
N PHE A 251 21.95 -12.58 -52.90
CA PHE A 251 22.25 -11.46 -53.80
C PHE A 251 23.67 -10.93 -53.59
N GLY A 252 24.15 -10.85 -52.39
CA GLY A 252 25.55 -10.48 -52.08
C GLY A 252 26.57 -11.43 -52.73
N ALA A 253 26.32 -12.74 -52.59
CA ALA A 253 27.17 -13.75 -53.22
C ALA A 253 27.15 -13.68 -54.79
N LYS A 254 26.01 -13.30 -55.39
CA LYS A 254 25.92 -13.09 -56.85
C LYS A 254 26.67 -11.83 -57.28
N ALA A 255 26.58 -10.73 -56.54
CA ALA A 255 27.29 -9.49 -56.85
C ALA A 255 28.81 -9.67 -56.75
N THR A 256 29.30 -10.40 -55.72
CA THR A 256 30.74 -10.70 -55.57
C THR A 256 31.26 -11.59 -56.71
N LYS A 257 30.48 -12.60 -57.14
CA LYS A 257 30.84 -13.43 -58.33
C LYS A 257 30.87 -12.63 -59.63
N ALA A 258 29.91 -11.70 -59.83
CA ALA A 258 29.89 -10.83 -61.02
C ALA A 258 31.07 -9.85 -61.02
N ALA A 259 31.45 -9.30 -59.86
CA ALA A 259 32.62 -8.43 -59.74
C ALA A 259 33.92 -9.17 -60.00
N MET A 260 34.06 -10.43 -59.54
CA MET A 260 35.24 -11.27 -59.88
C MET A 260 35.30 -11.66 -61.36
N ALA A 261 34.16 -11.85 -62.06
CA ALA A 261 34.12 -12.18 -63.50
C ALA A 261 34.44 -10.98 -64.37
N HIS A 262 34.36 -9.76 -63.94
CA HIS A 262 34.77 -8.53 -64.63
C HIS A 262 36.25 -8.12 -64.40
N SER A 263 36.95 -8.79 -63.51
CA SER A 263 38.36 -8.50 -63.16
C SER A 263 39.35 -9.50 -63.78
N VAL A 264 38.94 -10.32 -64.73
CA VAL A 264 39.71 -11.17 -65.65
C VAL A 264 39.54 -10.64 -67.06
#